data_2c486546c881b837615cf762c127a03f
#
_entry.id   2c486546c881b837615cf762c127a03f
#
_cell.length_a   1.000
_cell.length_b   1.000
_cell.length_c   1.000
_cell.angle_alpha   90.00
_cell.angle_beta   90.00
_cell.angle_gamma   90.00
#
_symmetry.space_group_name_H-M   'P 1'
#
loop_
_entity.id
_entity.type
_entity.pdbx_description
1 polymer ?
#
loop_
_entity_poly.entity_id
_entity_poly.type
_entity_poly.pdbx_seq_one_letter_code
_entity_poly.pdbx_strand_id
1 'polypeptide(L)'
;IPNVSDSEENINNVKAQAYALRGFYYFNLVNIYGQPYNANPEAPGVPLKLNSGIEESQDYLKRKSVSEVYDQILSDLHTAESAYLSLPESERWSDNYRTSLPMVQLMLSRTYLYMENWAKAAEYAKLVMDNKQFKLVDLNNVPLNGTDEEGKPVRNYYVFPTYNSSETIWPYGNVKDMFDWTHKEANSQNSNTGSKMHAYFQASEELLGTYVDYDLRLNRYIVQAPMGSSSELMRMAFGKVYVGTTYYLPQNAVGVFGRCLRLSEAYLNYAEAKAMIGGEGIAEATSALNTLRTKRFDPEDYE
;
A
#
# COMPACT_ATOMS: atom_id res chain seq x y z
N ILE A 1 26.78 10.44 2.07
CA ILE A 1 27.75 9.37 1.74
C ILE A 1 29.06 10.02 1.25
N PRO A 2 29.63 10.92 2.04
CA PRO A 2 30.74 11.74 1.53
C PRO A 2 32.10 11.00 1.34
N ASN A 3 32.19 9.74 1.75
CA ASN A 3 33.45 8.97 1.72
C ASN A 3 33.34 7.62 0.98
N VAL A 4 32.31 7.44 0.14
CA VAL A 4 32.18 6.23 -0.67
C VAL A 4 32.78 6.45 -2.04
N SER A 5 33.77 5.62 -2.42
CA SER A 5 34.35 5.61 -3.74
C SER A 5 33.62 4.59 -4.60
N ASP A 6 32.67 5.07 -5.42
CA ASP A 6 31.90 4.27 -6.37
C ASP A 6 31.52 5.13 -7.58
N SER A 7 30.85 4.56 -8.57
CA SER A 7 30.31 5.33 -9.69
C SER A 7 29.25 6.32 -9.19
N GLU A 8 29.15 7.47 -9.86
CA GLU A 8 28.13 8.49 -9.54
C GLU A 8 26.72 7.90 -9.60
N GLU A 9 26.49 7.00 -10.53
CA GLU A 9 25.22 6.28 -10.70
C GLU A 9 24.89 5.43 -9.47
N ASN A 10 25.81 4.60 -9.00
CA ASN A 10 25.64 3.79 -7.79
C ASN A 10 25.41 4.66 -6.56
N ILE A 11 26.17 5.75 -6.41
CA ILE A 11 26.00 6.69 -5.31
C ILE A 11 24.60 7.32 -5.35
N ASN A 12 24.16 7.77 -6.51
CA ASN A 12 22.83 8.37 -6.68
C ASN A 12 21.70 7.36 -6.44
N ASN A 13 21.87 6.12 -6.86
CA ASN A 13 20.89 5.06 -6.62
C ASN A 13 20.73 4.79 -5.10
N VAL A 14 21.83 4.59 -4.38
CA VAL A 14 21.78 4.38 -2.92
C VAL A 14 21.23 5.60 -2.20
N LYS A 15 21.60 6.80 -2.64
CA LYS A 15 21.10 8.07 -2.10
C LYS A 15 19.59 8.18 -2.30
N ALA A 16 19.09 7.90 -3.51
CA ALA A 16 17.66 7.92 -3.83
C ALA A 16 16.88 6.98 -2.91
N GLN A 17 17.34 5.74 -2.76
CA GLN A 17 16.69 4.75 -1.89
C GLN A 17 16.66 5.19 -0.41
N ALA A 18 17.77 5.72 0.09
CA ALA A 18 17.88 6.15 1.49
C ALA A 18 16.92 7.31 1.81
N TYR A 19 16.85 8.31 0.94
CA TYR A 19 15.93 9.44 1.10
C TYR A 19 14.47 9.01 0.92
N ALA A 20 14.15 8.17 -0.07
CA ALA A 20 12.82 7.64 -0.26
C ALA A 20 12.30 6.89 0.98
N LEU A 21 13.13 6.02 1.57
CA LEU A 21 12.78 5.28 2.78
C LEU A 21 12.65 6.21 3.99
N ARG A 22 13.52 7.22 4.14
CA ARG A 22 13.42 8.14 5.27
C ARG A 22 12.13 8.98 5.19
N GLY A 23 11.80 9.51 4.03
CA GLY A 23 10.53 10.21 3.79
C GLY A 23 9.32 9.32 4.09
N PHE A 24 9.34 8.07 3.61
CA PHE A 24 8.29 7.09 3.88
C PHE A 24 8.13 6.80 5.38
N TYR A 25 9.22 6.60 6.11
CA TYR A 25 9.14 6.32 7.55
C TYR A 25 8.66 7.53 8.34
N TYR A 26 9.14 8.75 8.05
CA TYR A 26 8.65 9.95 8.72
C TYR A 26 7.19 10.22 8.41
N PHE A 27 6.72 9.96 7.19
CA PHE A 27 5.30 10.06 6.86
C PHE A 27 4.46 9.14 7.73
N ASN A 28 4.86 7.87 7.89
CA ASN A 28 4.15 6.94 8.75
C ASN A 28 4.20 7.37 10.23
N LEU A 29 5.37 7.77 10.72
CA LEU A 29 5.54 8.18 12.11
C LEU A 29 4.68 9.40 12.47
N VAL A 30 4.69 10.44 11.64
CA VAL A 30 3.93 11.67 11.93
C VAL A 30 2.43 11.41 11.89
N ASN A 31 1.95 10.55 10.99
CA ASN A 31 0.53 10.20 10.92
C ASN A 31 0.06 9.25 12.03
N ILE A 32 0.96 8.51 12.67
CA ILE A 32 0.62 7.66 13.83
C ILE A 32 0.65 8.48 15.13
N TYR A 33 1.62 9.37 15.30
CA TYR A 33 1.91 10.03 16.57
C TYR A 33 1.62 11.53 16.59
N GLY A 34 1.37 12.15 15.45
CA GLY A 34 0.99 13.57 15.32
C GLY A 34 -0.52 13.75 15.12
N GLN A 35 -0.95 14.99 15.05
CA GLN A 35 -2.27 15.35 14.57
C GLN A 35 -2.29 15.38 13.03
N PRO A 36 -3.46 15.26 12.38
CA PRO A 36 -3.55 15.47 10.94
C PRO A 36 -3.02 16.87 10.57
N TYR A 37 -2.29 16.94 9.46
CA TYR A 37 -1.66 18.18 8.99
C TYR A 37 -2.67 19.32 8.83
N ASN A 38 -3.80 19.05 8.21
CA ASN A 38 -4.86 20.03 7.95
C ASN A 38 -5.61 20.48 9.21
N ALA A 39 -5.57 19.69 10.30
CA ALA A 39 -6.21 20.05 11.55
C ALA A 39 -5.34 21.00 12.40
N ASN A 40 -4.06 20.73 12.52
CA ASN A 40 -3.12 21.56 13.26
C ASN A 40 -1.66 21.30 12.87
N PRO A 41 -1.12 22.01 11.88
CA PRO A 41 0.27 21.82 11.43
C PRO A 41 1.31 22.21 12.50
N GLU A 42 0.94 23.06 13.46
CA GLU A 42 1.83 23.47 14.55
C GLU A 42 1.80 22.51 15.76
N ALA A 43 0.92 21.50 15.73
CA ALA A 43 0.88 20.49 16.79
C ALA A 43 2.22 19.73 16.87
N PRO A 44 2.55 19.15 18.04
CA PRO A 44 3.74 18.32 18.17
C PRO A 44 3.67 17.08 17.24
N GLY A 45 4.59 17.02 16.27
CA GLY A 45 4.81 15.90 15.37
C GLY A 45 5.69 14.82 16.01
N VAL A 46 6.84 14.51 15.40
CA VAL A 46 7.81 13.54 15.88
C VAL A 46 9.23 14.13 15.93
N PRO A 47 10.17 13.55 16.68
CA PRO A 47 11.57 13.92 16.60
C PRO A 47 12.16 13.65 15.22
N LEU A 48 12.97 14.56 14.70
CA LEU A 48 13.71 14.40 13.46
C LEU A 48 15.16 14.03 13.75
N LYS A 49 15.54 12.78 13.50
CA LYS A 49 16.91 12.28 13.55
C LYS A 49 17.45 12.18 12.13
N LEU A 50 18.25 13.16 11.72
CA LEU A 50 18.72 13.30 10.33
C LEU A 50 20.16 12.85 10.11
N ASN A 51 20.89 12.57 11.16
CA ASN A 51 22.26 12.04 11.13
C ASN A 51 22.37 10.73 11.90
N SER A 52 23.40 9.94 11.62
CA SER A 52 23.65 8.65 12.26
C SER A 52 24.46 8.75 13.57
N GLY A 53 24.98 9.92 13.92
CA GLY A 53 25.77 10.12 15.12
C GLY A 53 24.95 9.99 16.40
N ILE A 54 25.60 9.61 17.48
CA ILE A 54 25.09 9.78 18.84
C ILE A 54 25.44 11.20 19.24
N GLU A 55 24.42 12.03 19.45
CA GLU A 55 24.64 13.43 19.84
C GLU A 55 24.66 13.53 21.36
N GLU A 56 25.57 14.36 21.89
CA GLU A 56 25.62 14.65 23.32
C GLU A 56 24.40 15.46 23.77
N SER A 57 23.87 16.31 22.88
CA SER A 57 22.63 17.06 23.10
C SER A 57 21.41 16.15 22.83
N GLN A 58 20.43 16.22 23.73
CA GLN A 58 19.14 15.53 23.54
C GLN A 58 18.14 16.34 22.71
N ASP A 59 18.56 17.41 22.04
CA ASP A 59 17.66 18.27 21.25
C ASP A 59 17.01 17.53 20.08
N TYR A 60 17.67 16.51 19.52
CA TYR A 60 17.09 15.64 18.48
C TYR A 60 15.95 14.77 18.99
N LEU A 61 15.78 14.62 20.30
CA LEU A 61 14.65 13.90 20.91
C LEU A 61 13.41 14.78 21.06
N LYS A 62 13.54 16.09 20.91
CA LYS A 62 12.40 17.01 20.97
C LYS A 62 11.52 16.79 19.74
N ARG A 63 10.21 16.69 19.97
CA ARG A 63 9.24 16.63 18.88
C ARG A 63 9.29 17.94 18.10
N LYS A 64 9.37 17.81 16.80
CA LYS A 64 9.16 18.92 15.85
C LYS A 64 7.67 19.11 15.62
N SER A 65 7.25 20.25 15.08
CA SER A 65 5.88 20.43 14.66
C SER A 65 5.52 19.48 13.51
N VAL A 66 4.24 19.23 13.33
CA VAL A 66 3.75 18.44 12.18
C VAL A 66 4.23 19.06 10.88
N SER A 67 4.15 20.39 10.72
CA SER A 67 4.63 21.10 9.53
C SER A 67 6.12 20.89 9.29
N GLU A 68 6.99 21.03 10.29
CA GLU A 68 8.41 20.78 10.16
C GLU A 68 8.72 19.35 9.72
N VAL A 69 7.93 18.36 10.19
CA VAL A 69 8.10 16.97 9.78
C VAL A 69 7.66 16.77 8.32
N TYR A 70 6.55 17.38 7.90
CA TYR A 70 6.10 17.30 6.51
C TYR A 70 7.05 18.00 5.54
N ASP A 71 7.65 19.12 5.95
CA ASP A 71 8.70 19.80 5.18
C ASP A 71 9.92 18.88 4.99
N GLN A 72 10.31 18.16 6.04
CA GLN A 72 11.40 17.18 5.93
C GLN A 72 11.03 15.99 5.02
N ILE A 73 9.78 15.48 5.10
CA ILE A 73 9.29 14.43 4.22
C ILE A 73 9.37 14.88 2.76
N LEU A 74 8.88 16.07 2.44
CA LEU A 74 8.92 16.61 1.08
C LEU A 74 10.36 16.82 0.61
N SER A 75 11.23 17.37 1.47
CA SER A 75 12.66 17.54 1.16
C SER A 75 13.33 16.20 0.82
N ASP A 76 13.05 15.15 1.58
CA ASP A 76 13.58 13.81 1.36
C ASP A 76 13.05 13.21 0.05
N LEU A 77 11.74 13.25 -0.16
CA LEU A 77 11.12 12.70 -1.36
C LEU A 77 11.57 13.42 -2.64
N HIS A 78 11.68 14.76 -2.63
CA HIS A 78 12.21 15.51 -3.78
C HIS A 78 13.70 15.25 -4.02
N THR A 79 14.49 15.06 -2.96
CA THR A 79 15.88 14.64 -3.09
C THR A 79 15.99 13.25 -3.71
N ALA A 80 15.13 12.33 -3.30
CA ALA A 80 15.04 10.99 -3.88
C ALA A 80 14.61 11.03 -5.34
N GLU A 81 13.59 11.82 -5.67
CA GLU A 81 13.10 12.02 -7.03
C GLU A 81 14.22 12.54 -7.95
N SER A 82 14.91 13.61 -7.54
CA SER A 82 16.01 14.19 -8.30
C SER A 82 17.14 13.20 -8.53
N ALA A 83 17.47 12.40 -7.51
CA ALA A 83 18.50 11.37 -7.63
C ALA A 83 18.08 10.24 -8.59
N TYR A 84 16.82 9.78 -8.55
CA TYR A 84 16.31 8.81 -9.53
C TYR A 84 16.27 9.37 -10.94
N LEU A 85 15.87 10.63 -11.12
CA LEU A 85 15.82 11.27 -12.45
C LEU A 85 17.23 11.44 -13.06
N SER A 86 18.28 11.48 -12.26
CA SER A 86 19.67 11.48 -12.76
C SER A 86 20.15 10.11 -13.24
N LEU A 87 19.43 9.03 -12.93
CA LEU A 87 19.75 7.68 -13.39
C LEU A 87 19.22 7.41 -14.81
N PRO A 88 19.81 6.46 -15.55
CA PRO A 88 19.20 5.92 -16.77
C PRO A 88 17.76 5.47 -16.54
N GLU A 89 16.92 5.60 -17.55
CA GLU A 89 15.48 5.27 -17.44
C GLU A 89 15.25 3.84 -16.97
N SER A 90 16.07 2.89 -17.43
CA SER A 90 16.02 1.47 -17.04
C SER A 90 16.28 1.22 -15.55
N GLU A 91 16.87 2.18 -14.83
CA GLU A 91 17.20 2.05 -13.41
C GLU A 91 16.28 2.84 -12.48
N ARG A 92 15.37 3.63 -13.06
CA ARG A 92 14.41 4.42 -12.27
C ARG A 92 13.31 3.58 -11.63
N TRP A 93 13.15 2.36 -12.10
CA TRP A 93 12.23 1.38 -11.54
C TRP A 93 12.86 -0.01 -11.53
N SER A 94 12.49 -0.79 -10.55
CA SER A 94 12.93 -2.17 -10.38
C SER A 94 11.73 -3.02 -9.93
N ASP A 95 11.65 -4.24 -10.43
CA ASP A 95 10.68 -5.27 -10.05
C ASP A 95 11.02 -5.98 -8.72
N ASN A 96 12.10 -5.56 -8.11
CA ASN A 96 12.53 -6.06 -6.80
C ASN A 96 12.01 -5.19 -5.65
N TYR A 97 12.45 -5.46 -4.44
CA TYR A 97 12.01 -4.81 -3.19
C TYR A 97 12.59 -3.41 -2.95
N ARG A 98 13.33 -2.88 -3.88
CA ARG A 98 13.95 -1.56 -3.74
C ARG A 98 12.92 -0.47 -4.02
N THR A 99 13.10 0.66 -3.36
CA THR A 99 12.34 1.87 -3.72
C THR A 99 12.70 2.32 -5.14
N SER A 100 11.81 3.09 -5.75
CA SER A 100 11.91 3.46 -7.16
C SER A 100 11.29 4.83 -7.40
N LEU A 101 11.51 5.42 -8.58
CA LEU A 101 10.92 6.70 -8.93
C LEU A 101 9.36 6.69 -8.84
N PRO A 102 8.64 5.69 -9.38
CA PRO A 102 7.19 5.64 -9.22
C PRO A 102 6.72 5.54 -7.76
N MET A 103 7.47 4.84 -6.91
CA MET A 103 7.20 4.79 -5.48
C MET A 103 7.30 6.19 -4.85
N VAL A 104 8.36 6.93 -5.16
CA VAL A 104 8.57 8.29 -4.65
C VAL A 104 7.48 9.23 -5.15
N GLN A 105 7.11 9.16 -6.43
CA GLN A 105 6.03 9.96 -7.01
C GLN A 105 4.67 9.67 -6.36
N LEU A 106 4.36 8.40 -6.09
CA LEU A 106 3.13 8.04 -5.37
C LEU A 106 3.15 8.56 -3.93
N MET A 107 4.30 8.50 -3.25
CA MET A 107 4.45 9.07 -1.91
C MET A 107 4.33 10.60 -1.91
N LEU A 108 4.86 11.30 -2.92
CA LEU A 108 4.65 12.74 -3.10
C LEU A 108 3.17 13.06 -3.30
N SER A 109 2.48 12.31 -4.17
CA SER A 109 1.02 12.46 -4.35
C SER A 109 0.28 12.34 -3.02
N ARG A 110 0.54 11.28 -2.26
CA ARG A 110 -0.07 11.04 -0.95
C ARG A 110 0.26 12.14 0.05
N THR A 111 1.51 12.56 0.13
CA THR A 111 1.95 13.61 1.05
C THR A 111 1.24 14.92 0.75
N TYR A 112 1.19 15.34 -0.51
CA TYR A 112 0.49 16.54 -0.92
C TYR A 112 -1.03 16.44 -0.72
N LEU A 113 -1.62 15.23 -0.88
CA LEU A 113 -3.04 15.00 -0.61
C LEU A 113 -3.36 15.26 0.87
N TYR A 114 -2.53 14.74 1.77
CA TYR A 114 -2.68 14.95 3.23
C TYR A 114 -2.45 16.40 3.66
N MET A 115 -1.70 17.16 2.88
CA MET A 115 -1.49 18.59 3.06
C MET A 115 -2.59 19.45 2.38
N GLU A 116 -3.57 18.84 1.74
CA GLU A 116 -4.60 19.50 0.92
C GLU A 116 -4.03 20.36 -0.23
N ASN A 117 -2.80 20.06 -0.65
CA ASN A 117 -2.25 20.64 -1.87
C ASN A 117 -2.72 19.83 -3.09
N TRP A 118 -4.00 20.02 -3.41
CA TRP A 118 -4.72 19.27 -4.43
C TRP A 118 -4.05 19.28 -5.80
N ALA A 119 -3.52 20.44 -6.19
CA ALA A 119 -2.86 20.59 -7.49
C ALA A 119 -1.62 19.69 -7.59
N LYS A 120 -0.75 19.71 -6.57
CA LYS A 120 0.44 18.85 -6.54
C LYS A 120 0.09 17.38 -6.35
N ALA A 121 -0.90 17.08 -5.52
CA ALA A 121 -1.39 15.71 -5.35
C ALA A 121 -1.85 15.11 -6.68
N ALA A 122 -2.65 15.84 -7.47
CA ALA A 122 -3.10 15.41 -8.78
C ALA A 122 -1.96 15.29 -9.80
N GLU A 123 -1.01 16.25 -9.82
CA GLU A 123 0.16 16.23 -10.69
C GLU A 123 0.97 14.94 -10.50
N TYR A 124 1.34 14.61 -9.26
CA TYR A 124 2.13 13.42 -8.95
C TYR A 124 1.34 12.12 -9.14
N ALA A 125 0.06 12.10 -8.81
CA ALA A 125 -0.79 10.96 -9.10
C ALA A 125 -0.83 10.66 -10.61
N LYS A 126 -0.95 11.70 -11.44
CA LYS A 126 -0.98 11.58 -12.90
C LYS A 126 0.31 11.00 -13.47
N LEU A 127 1.49 11.39 -12.94
CA LEU A 127 2.77 10.80 -13.36
C LEU A 127 2.80 9.28 -13.13
N VAL A 128 2.25 8.83 -12.02
CA VAL A 128 2.16 7.39 -11.71
C VAL A 128 1.14 6.68 -12.60
N MET A 129 -0.03 7.31 -12.85
CA MET A 129 -1.06 6.75 -13.72
C MET A 129 -0.60 6.61 -15.18
N ASP A 130 0.22 7.54 -15.65
CA ASP A 130 0.73 7.55 -17.03
C ASP A 130 1.92 6.59 -17.24
N ASN A 131 2.46 6.04 -16.15
CA ASN A 131 3.57 5.10 -16.22
C ASN A 131 3.12 3.75 -16.78
N LYS A 132 3.59 3.43 -17.99
CA LYS A 132 3.17 2.23 -18.74
C LYS A 132 3.69 0.91 -18.16
N GLN A 133 4.57 0.95 -17.17
CA GLN A 133 5.06 -0.24 -16.47
C GLN A 133 3.97 -0.87 -15.59
N PHE A 134 2.97 -0.08 -15.19
CA PHE A 134 1.88 -0.54 -14.33
C PHE A 134 0.55 -0.59 -15.06
N LYS A 135 -0.27 -1.56 -14.68
CA LYS A 135 -1.64 -1.70 -15.18
C LYS A 135 -2.55 -2.10 -14.03
N LEU A 136 -3.75 -1.55 -14.02
CA LEU A 136 -4.78 -1.99 -13.07
C LEU A 136 -5.05 -3.48 -13.25
N VAL A 137 -5.04 -4.22 -12.17
CA VAL A 137 -5.49 -5.61 -12.16
C VAL A 137 -6.97 -5.62 -12.48
N ASP A 138 -7.36 -6.39 -13.48
CA ASP A 138 -8.75 -6.59 -13.86
C ASP A 138 -9.33 -7.77 -13.11
N LEU A 139 -10.21 -7.51 -12.15
CA LEU A 139 -10.80 -8.57 -11.34
C LEU A 139 -11.75 -9.47 -12.14
N ASN A 140 -12.23 -9.03 -13.31
CA ASN A 140 -12.98 -9.89 -14.22
C ASN A 140 -12.14 -11.08 -14.72
N ASN A 141 -10.82 -10.91 -14.79
CA ASN A 141 -9.88 -11.94 -15.22
C ASN A 141 -9.25 -12.70 -14.04
N VAL A 142 -9.66 -12.42 -12.80
CA VAL A 142 -9.16 -13.11 -11.61
C VAL A 142 -10.20 -14.14 -11.17
N PRO A 143 -9.90 -15.45 -11.23
CA PRO A 143 -10.84 -16.48 -10.83
C PRO A 143 -11.32 -16.31 -9.38
N LEU A 144 -12.52 -16.75 -9.08
CA LEU A 144 -13.02 -16.83 -7.70
C LEU A 144 -12.16 -17.79 -6.87
N ASN A 145 -12.01 -17.48 -5.58
CA ASN A 145 -11.53 -18.46 -4.63
C ASN A 145 -12.58 -19.59 -4.53
N GLY A 146 -12.14 -20.82 -4.66
CA GLY A 146 -13.05 -21.96 -4.64
C GLY A 146 -12.37 -23.22 -5.14
N THR A 147 -13.07 -23.96 -5.95
CA THR A 147 -12.57 -25.12 -6.70
C THR A 147 -12.76 -24.88 -8.19
N ASP A 148 -11.77 -25.27 -9.00
CA ASP A 148 -11.91 -25.27 -10.45
C ASP A 148 -12.83 -26.42 -10.93
N GLU A 149 -13.02 -26.52 -12.23
CA GLU A 149 -13.86 -27.58 -12.85
C GLU A 149 -13.32 -28.99 -12.58
N GLU A 150 -12.03 -29.11 -12.24
CA GLU A 150 -11.35 -30.36 -11.91
C GLU A 150 -11.37 -30.66 -10.41
N GLY A 151 -12.02 -29.81 -9.60
CA GLY A 151 -12.12 -29.94 -8.14
C GLY A 151 -10.88 -29.51 -7.38
N LYS A 152 -9.89 -28.85 -8.04
CA LYS A 152 -8.69 -28.35 -7.38
C LYS A 152 -8.95 -27.00 -6.72
N PRO A 153 -8.42 -26.75 -5.51
CA PRO A 153 -8.57 -25.46 -4.86
C PRO A 153 -7.95 -24.33 -5.67
N VAL A 154 -8.75 -23.34 -6.06
CA VAL A 154 -8.29 -22.07 -6.64
C VAL A 154 -8.18 -21.06 -5.52
N ARG A 155 -7.02 -20.45 -5.38
CA ARG A 155 -6.74 -19.51 -4.28
C ARG A 155 -5.99 -18.29 -4.81
N ASN A 156 -6.68 -17.16 -4.87
CA ASN A 156 -6.17 -15.90 -5.43
C ASN A 156 -5.92 -14.82 -4.37
N TYR A 157 -5.52 -15.25 -3.17
CA TYR A 157 -5.33 -14.34 -2.04
C TYR A 157 -4.18 -13.33 -2.24
N TYR A 158 -3.28 -13.59 -3.19
CA TYR A 158 -2.05 -12.83 -3.39
C TYR A 158 -2.07 -11.92 -4.62
N VAL A 159 -3.25 -11.52 -5.07
CA VAL A 159 -3.36 -10.70 -6.31
C VAL A 159 -2.59 -9.39 -6.21
N PHE A 160 -2.52 -8.80 -5.04
CA PHE A 160 -1.91 -7.47 -4.85
C PHE A 160 -0.57 -7.48 -4.10
N PRO A 161 -0.36 -8.28 -3.05
CA PRO A 161 0.86 -8.15 -2.25
C PRO A 161 2.06 -8.91 -2.85
N THR A 162 2.08 -9.12 -4.16
CA THR A 162 3.20 -9.73 -4.87
C THR A 162 3.90 -8.70 -5.76
N TYR A 163 5.21 -8.82 -5.91
CA TYR A 163 5.96 -7.98 -6.83
C TYR A 163 5.64 -8.25 -8.31
N ASN A 164 5.05 -9.41 -8.62
CA ASN A 164 4.63 -9.79 -9.97
C ASN A 164 3.25 -9.21 -10.36
N SER A 165 2.51 -8.62 -9.44
CA SER A 165 1.25 -7.98 -9.78
C SER A 165 1.49 -6.74 -10.63
N SER A 166 0.79 -6.64 -11.76
CA SER A 166 0.87 -5.48 -12.66
C SER A 166 0.49 -4.15 -12.01
N GLU A 167 -0.18 -4.19 -10.87
CA GLU A 167 -0.62 -3.02 -10.11
C GLU A 167 0.35 -2.62 -9.00
N THR A 168 1.26 -3.52 -8.62
CA THR A 168 2.18 -3.28 -7.51
C THR A 168 3.32 -2.36 -7.92
N ILE A 169 3.43 -1.23 -7.24
CA ILE A 169 4.50 -0.24 -7.42
C ILE A 169 5.67 -0.54 -6.48
N TRP A 170 5.35 -0.81 -5.21
CA TRP A 170 6.35 -1.15 -4.20
C TRP A 170 5.75 -2.03 -3.10
N PRO A 171 6.15 -3.30 -3.03
CA PRO A 171 5.73 -4.20 -1.97
C PRO A 171 6.65 -4.05 -0.75
N TYR A 172 6.09 -4.12 0.45
CA TYR A 172 6.86 -3.99 1.70
C TYR A 172 6.19 -4.72 2.86
N GLY A 173 6.96 -4.88 3.93
CA GLY A 173 6.49 -5.56 5.14
C GLY A 173 6.44 -7.08 4.99
N ASN A 174 6.38 -7.76 6.12
CA ASN A 174 6.26 -9.21 6.15
C ASN A 174 4.78 -9.59 6.11
N VAL A 175 4.43 -10.56 5.27
CA VAL A 175 3.06 -11.09 5.21
C VAL A 175 2.64 -11.72 6.54
N LYS A 176 3.56 -12.32 7.27
CA LYS A 176 3.30 -12.93 8.59
C LYS A 176 2.86 -11.87 9.60
N ASP A 177 3.48 -10.70 9.62
CA ASP A 177 3.11 -9.64 10.57
C ASP A 177 1.66 -9.18 10.33
N MET A 178 1.27 -8.99 9.07
CA MET A 178 -0.11 -8.65 8.71
C MET A 178 -1.08 -9.77 9.05
N PHE A 179 -0.63 -11.01 8.87
CA PHE A 179 -1.41 -12.18 9.19
C PHE A 179 -1.64 -12.31 10.70
N ASP A 180 -0.58 -12.21 11.51
CA ASP A 180 -0.63 -12.30 12.97
C ASP A 180 -1.52 -11.17 13.58
N TRP A 181 -1.64 -10.03 12.88
CA TRP A 181 -2.54 -8.94 13.30
C TRP A 181 -4.02 -9.23 13.01
N THR A 182 -4.30 -9.95 11.96
CA THR A 182 -5.68 -10.18 11.49
C THR A 182 -6.21 -11.56 11.89
N HIS A 183 -5.33 -12.51 12.14
CA HIS A 183 -5.67 -13.89 12.42
C HIS A 183 -4.85 -14.44 13.59
N LYS A 184 -5.42 -15.34 14.37
CA LYS A 184 -4.75 -16.11 15.40
C LYS A 184 -4.67 -17.57 15.02
N GLU A 185 -3.51 -18.14 15.22
CA GLU A 185 -3.32 -19.58 15.25
C GLU A 185 -4.02 -20.16 16.49
N ALA A 186 -5.03 -20.98 16.30
CA ALA A 186 -5.55 -21.75 17.44
C ALA A 186 -4.55 -22.85 17.74
N ASN A 187 -3.91 -22.78 18.89
CA ASN A 187 -3.14 -23.88 19.44
C ASN A 187 -4.06 -25.09 19.66
N SER A 188 -4.14 -25.96 18.67
CA SER A 188 -4.68 -27.30 18.87
C SER A 188 -3.57 -28.15 19.46
N GLN A 189 -3.66 -28.44 20.76
CA GLN A 189 -2.78 -29.42 21.42
C GLN A 189 -3.02 -30.84 20.92
N ASN A 190 -3.90 -31.05 19.96
CA ASN A 190 -4.15 -32.35 19.35
C ASN A 190 -3.57 -32.38 17.93
N SER A 191 -2.46 -33.10 17.81
CA SER A 191 -1.63 -33.23 16.61
C SER A 191 -2.27 -33.92 15.39
N ASN A 192 -3.56 -34.25 15.43
CA ASN A 192 -4.26 -34.94 14.35
C ASN A 192 -5.34 -34.10 13.62
N THR A 193 -5.64 -32.91 14.10
CA THR A 193 -6.50 -31.97 13.39
C THR A 193 -5.71 -30.69 13.20
N GLY A 194 -5.27 -30.40 11.99
CA GLY A 194 -4.46 -29.23 11.66
C GLY A 194 -4.96 -27.98 12.37
N SER A 195 -4.02 -27.16 12.86
CA SER A 195 -4.33 -25.92 13.55
C SER A 195 -5.35 -25.12 12.73
N LYS A 196 -6.45 -24.66 13.32
CA LYS A 196 -7.46 -23.85 12.63
C LYS A 196 -7.15 -22.38 12.84
N MET A 197 -7.17 -21.63 11.77
CA MET A 197 -6.97 -20.19 11.83
C MET A 197 -8.30 -19.48 12.13
N HIS A 198 -8.22 -18.48 12.97
CA HIS A 198 -9.36 -17.66 13.32
C HIS A 198 -9.12 -16.23 12.90
N ALA A 199 -10.06 -15.65 12.16
CA ALA A 199 -10.06 -14.21 11.93
C ALA A 199 -10.42 -13.47 13.23
N TYR A 200 -9.56 -12.53 13.66
CA TYR A 200 -9.89 -11.64 14.79
C TYR A 200 -10.92 -10.60 14.41
N PHE A 201 -10.81 -10.07 13.19
CA PHE A 201 -11.65 -9.01 12.69
C PHE A 201 -12.54 -9.54 11.58
N GLN A 202 -13.76 -9.09 11.58
CA GLN A 202 -14.70 -9.29 10.47
C GLN A 202 -14.99 -7.96 9.81
N ALA A 203 -15.40 -8.01 8.54
CA ALA A 203 -15.98 -6.86 7.89
C ALA A 203 -17.28 -6.48 8.62
N SER A 204 -17.47 -5.19 8.89
CA SER A 204 -18.72 -4.72 9.51
C SER A 204 -19.89 -4.89 8.55
N GLU A 205 -21.10 -5.03 9.09
CA GLU A 205 -22.32 -5.08 8.27
C GLU A 205 -22.49 -3.81 7.44
N GLU A 206 -22.11 -2.66 8.01
CA GLU A 206 -22.11 -1.38 7.29
C GLU A 206 -21.19 -1.43 6.06
N LEU A 207 -19.96 -1.92 6.20
CA LEU A 207 -19.05 -2.10 5.07
C LEU A 207 -19.62 -3.10 4.06
N LEU A 208 -20.11 -4.24 4.50
CA LEU A 208 -20.69 -5.24 3.61
C LEU A 208 -21.90 -4.68 2.85
N GLY A 209 -22.73 -3.87 3.49
CA GLY A 209 -23.86 -3.20 2.87
C GLY A 209 -23.50 -2.12 1.84
N THR A 210 -22.23 -1.71 1.76
CA THR A 210 -21.74 -0.78 0.70
C THR A 210 -21.43 -1.48 -0.62
N TYR A 211 -21.27 -2.81 -0.62
CA TYR A 211 -21.03 -3.57 -1.83
C TYR A 211 -22.36 -3.88 -2.52
N VAL A 212 -22.36 -3.77 -3.83
CA VAL A 212 -23.44 -4.22 -4.70
C VAL A 212 -23.12 -5.61 -5.25
N ASP A 213 -24.11 -6.35 -5.72
CA ASP A 213 -23.95 -7.77 -6.12
C ASP A 213 -22.90 -7.97 -7.22
N TYR A 214 -22.76 -7.00 -8.11
CA TYR A 214 -21.79 -7.02 -9.20
C TYR A 214 -20.39 -6.45 -8.80
N ASP A 215 -20.17 -6.10 -7.53
CA ASP A 215 -18.87 -5.67 -7.05
C ASP A 215 -17.97 -6.87 -6.78
N LEU A 216 -17.06 -7.13 -7.70
CA LEU A 216 -16.16 -8.27 -7.64
C LEU A 216 -15.23 -8.26 -6.42
N ARG A 217 -15.06 -7.10 -5.76
CA ARG A 217 -14.25 -7.00 -4.54
C ARG A 217 -14.86 -7.78 -3.38
N LEU A 218 -16.19 -7.85 -3.30
CA LEU A 218 -16.88 -8.60 -2.26
C LEU A 218 -16.41 -10.07 -2.24
N ASN A 219 -16.41 -10.70 -3.40
CA ASN A 219 -16.09 -12.12 -3.52
C ASN A 219 -14.58 -12.44 -3.63
N ARG A 220 -13.72 -11.41 -3.80
CA ARG A 220 -12.27 -11.60 -3.94
C ARG A 220 -11.46 -11.05 -2.78
N TYR A 221 -12.01 -10.07 -2.05
CA TYR A 221 -11.33 -9.43 -0.92
C TYR A 221 -11.91 -9.82 0.42
N ILE A 222 -13.17 -10.24 0.43
CA ILE A 222 -13.86 -10.70 1.63
C ILE A 222 -14.09 -12.20 1.47
N VAL A 223 -13.72 -12.96 2.48
CA VAL A 223 -13.85 -14.42 2.50
C VAL A 223 -14.55 -14.89 3.76
N GLN A 224 -15.24 -16.01 3.67
CA GLN A 224 -15.74 -16.67 4.86
C GLN A 224 -14.61 -17.39 5.58
N ALA A 225 -14.40 -17.05 6.84
CA ALA A 225 -13.38 -17.65 7.69
C ALA A 225 -14.00 -18.18 8.99
N PRO A 226 -13.55 -19.34 9.51
CA PRO A 226 -14.09 -19.91 10.73
C PRO A 226 -13.88 -18.99 11.93
N MET A 227 -14.87 -18.98 12.82
CA MET A 227 -14.88 -18.24 14.06
C MET A 227 -14.59 -19.19 15.23
N GLY A 228 -13.44 -19.05 15.85
CA GLY A 228 -13.07 -19.89 16.97
C GLY A 228 -12.76 -21.35 16.57
N SER A 229 -12.86 -22.27 17.50
CA SER A 229 -12.64 -23.69 17.26
C SER A 229 -13.83 -24.38 16.55
N SER A 230 -14.97 -23.69 16.41
CA SER A 230 -16.13 -24.20 15.73
C SER A 230 -16.04 -23.93 14.23
N SER A 231 -16.25 -24.97 13.42
CA SER A 231 -16.39 -24.83 11.96
C SER A 231 -17.79 -24.38 11.52
N GLU A 232 -18.72 -24.25 12.46
CA GLU A 232 -20.12 -23.91 12.17
C GLU A 232 -20.37 -22.42 12.12
N LEU A 233 -19.52 -21.63 12.84
CA LEU A 233 -19.62 -20.18 12.83
C LEU A 233 -18.58 -19.59 11.90
N MET A 234 -19.04 -18.90 10.88
CA MET A 234 -18.19 -18.25 9.86
C MET A 234 -18.27 -16.73 9.98
N ARG A 235 -17.17 -16.06 9.69
CA ARG A 235 -17.07 -14.61 9.61
C ARG A 235 -16.68 -14.18 8.22
N MET A 236 -17.17 -13.00 7.82
CA MET A 236 -16.70 -12.31 6.63
C MET A 236 -15.38 -11.60 6.96
N ALA A 237 -14.26 -12.22 6.61
CA ALA A 237 -12.91 -11.74 6.91
C ALA A 237 -12.21 -11.18 5.67
N PHE A 238 -11.20 -10.30 5.88
CA PHE A 238 -10.43 -9.74 4.77
C PHE A 238 -9.52 -10.78 4.13
N GLY A 239 -9.87 -11.21 2.92
CA GLY A 239 -9.20 -12.30 2.20
C GLY A 239 -7.82 -11.96 1.65
N LYS A 240 -7.45 -10.69 1.54
CA LYS A 240 -6.15 -10.27 1.02
C LYS A 240 -4.95 -10.75 1.85
N VAL A 241 -5.17 -11.10 3.09
CA VAL A 241 -4.17 -11.65 4.02
C VAL A 241 -4.51 -13.06 4.47
N TYR A 242 -5.61 -13.64 4.00
CA TYR A 242 -6.05 -14.97 4.39
C TYR A 242 -5.44 -16.03 3.48
N VAL A 243 -4.77 -16.99 4.05
CA VAL A 243 -4.01 -18.03 3.32
C VAL A 243 -4.72 -19.39 3.28
N GLY A 244 -5.99 -19.43 3.69
CA GLY A 244 -6.80 -20.65 3.68
C GLY A 244 -6.61 -21.54 4.91
N THR A 245 -7.27 -22.71 4.90
CA THR A 245 -7.31 -23.64 6.04
C THR A 245 -6.04 -24.44 6.27
N THR A 246 -5.06 -24.38 5.40
CA THR A 246 -3.78 -25.05 5.51
C THR A 246 -2.68 -24.06 5.83
N TYR A 247 -2.12 -24.22 7.00
CA TYR A 247 -1.16 -23.39 7.74
C TYR A 247 0.22 -23.18 7.13
N TYR A 248 0.35 -23.33 5.85
CA TYR A 248 1.60 -22.96 5.22
C TYR A 248 1.42 -21.58 4.54
N LEU A 249 1.55 -20.50 5.38
CA LEU A 249 2.40 -19.43 4.88
C LEU A 249 3.72 -20.14 4.57
N PRO A 250 4.13 -20.26 3.32
CA PRO A 250 5.47 -20.71 3.08
C PRO A 250 6.33 -19.70 3.84
N GLN A 251 7.01 -20.15 4.90
CA GLN A 251 7.92 -19.29 5.69
C GLN A 251 8.95 -18.60 4.80
N ASN A 252 8.98 -19.00 3.52
CA ASN A 252 9.81 -18.54 2.44
C ASN A 252 8.99 -18.22 1.17
N ALA A 253 7.77 -17.70 1.27
CA ALA A 253 7.06 -17.22 0.08
C ALA A 253 7.81 -16.00 -0.47
N VAL A 254 8.81 -16.28 -1.30
CA VAL A 254 9.56 -15.26 -2.03
C VAL A 254 8.54 -14.45 -2.84
N GLY A 255 8.52 -13.14 -2.62
CA GLY A 255 7.66 -12.24 -3.38
C GLY A 255 6.24 -12.03 -2.85
N VAL A 256 5.90 -12.53 -1.66
CA VAL A 256 4.66 -12.20 -0.97
C VAL A 256 4.93 -11.26 0.18
N PHE A 257 4.17 -10.15 0.24
CA PHE A 257 4.35 -9.06 1.20
C PHE A 257 3.07 -8.78 1.96
N GLY A 258 3.20 -8.20 3.14
CA GLY A 258 2.04 -7.78 3.93
C GLY A 258 1.34 -6.55 3.36
N ARG A 259 2.06 -5.68 2.69
CA ARG A 259 1.57 -4.39 2.18
C ARG A 259 2.19 -4.06 0.83
N CYS A 260 1.52 -3.21 0.07
CA CYS A 260 2.09 -2.65 -1.16
C CYS A 260 1.50 -1.27 -1.47
N LEU A 261 2.31 -0.42 -2.10
CA LEU A 261 1.84 0.75 -2.82
C LEU A 261 1.40 0.30 -4.21
N ARG A 262 0.25 0.77 -4.68
CA ARG A 262 -0.41 0.27 -5.88
C ARG A 262 -0.89 1.38 -6.79
N LEU A 263 -1.00 1.08 -8.06
CA LEU A 263 -1.52 2.00 -9.07
C LEU A 263 -2.96 2.49 -8.75
N SER A 264 -3.81 1.63 -8.17
CA SER A 264 -5.17 2.04 -7.77
C SER A 264 -5.18 3.20 -6.79
N GLU A 265 -4.16 3.33 -5.94
CA GLU A 265 -4.03 4.49 -5.05
C GLU A 265 -3.79 5.79 -5.84
N ALA A 266 -2.96 5.75 -6.89
CA ALA A 266 -2.76 6.92 -7.73
C ALA A 266 -4.08 7.40 -8.37
N TYR A 267 -4.92 6.46 -8.84
CA TYR A 267 -6.26 6.80 -9.36
C TYR A 267 -7.16 7.43 -8.29
N LEU A 268 -7.13 6.92 -7.06
CA LEU A 268 -7.92 7.48 -5.96
C LEU A 268 -7.42 8.86 -5.54
N ASN A 269 -6.09 9.02 -5.38
CA ASN A 269 -5.48 10.31 -5.05
C ASN A 269 -5.79 11.37 -6.12
N TYR A 270 -5.71 10.98 -7.40
CA TYR A 270 -6.04 11.86 -8.51
C TYR A 270 -7.52 12.28 -8.48
N ALA A 271 -8.41 11.31 -8.30
CA ALA A 271 -9.84 11.55 -8.27
C ALA A 271 -10.23 12.48 -7.10
N GLU A 272 -9.70 12.20 -5.90
CA GLU A 272 -9.95 13.04 -4.72
C GLU A 272 -9.43 14.47 -4.95
N ALA A 273 -8.17 14.61 -5.36
CA ALA A 273 -7.56 15.91 -5.60
C ALA A 273 -8.32 16.71 -6.67
N LYS A 274 -8.72 16.08 -7.77
CA LYS A 274 -9.49 16.73 -8.83
C LYS A 274 -10.90 17.11 -8.40
N ALA A 275 -11.55 16.27 -7.59
CA ALA A 275 -12.84 16.59 -7.02
C ALA A 275 -12.77 17.81 -6.08
N MET A 276 -11.72 17.90 -5.27
CA MET A 276 -11.50 19.02 -4.35
C MET A 276 -11.13 20.32 -5.07
N ILE A 277 -10.47 20.24 -6.23
CA ILE A 277 -10.24 21.42 -7.10
C ILE A 277 -11.56 21.94 -7.68
N GLY A 278 -12.50 21.05 -7.97
CA GLY A 278 -13.82 21.44 -8.51
C GLY A 278 -13.79 21.79 -9.99
N GLY A 279 -14.89 22.39 -10.48
CA GLY A 279 -15.02 22.80 -11.88
C GLY A 279 -14.83 21.64 -12.87
N GLU A 280 -13.95 21.81 -13.85
CA GLU A 280 -13.62 20.77 -14.83
C GLU A 280 -12.96 19.55 -14.19
N GLY A 281 -12.35 19.71 -13.01
CA GLY A 281 -11.75 18.62 -12.24
C GLY A 281 -12.74 17.52 -11.86
N ILE A 282 -14.03 17.85 -11.70
CA ILE A 282 -15.08 16.85 -11.40
C ILE A 282 -15.20 15.81 -12.51
N ALA A 283 -15.14 16.23 -13.77
CA ALA A 283 -15.21 15.30 -14.91
C ALA A 283 -13.97 14.37 -14.92
N GLU A 284 -12.79 14.93 -14.66
CA GLU A 284 -11.54 14.16 -14.58
C GLU A 284 -11.57 13.17 -13.42
N ALA A 285 -12.04 13.59 -12.24
CA ALA A 285 -12.20 12.74 -11.07
C ALA A 285 -13.14 11.55 -11.37
N THR A 286 -14.29 11.85 -11.96
CA THR A 286 -15.27 10.83 -12.36
C THR A 286 -14.69 9.84 -13.36
N SER A 287 -13.95 10.33 -14.37
CA SER A 287 -13.28 9.49 -15.36
C SER A 287 -12.26 8.55 -14.71
N ALA A 288 -11.45 9.05 -13.79
CA ALA A 288 -10.47 8.23 -13.07
C ALA A 288 -11.14 7.14 -12.21
N LEU A 289 -12.19 7.49 -11.47
CA LEU A 289 -12.96 6.54 -10.69
C LEU A 289 -13.63 5.48 -11.56
N ASN A 290 -14.24 5.87 -12.69
CA ASN A 290 -14.88 4.94 -13.62
C ASN A 290 -13.84 4.00 -14.24
N THR A 291 -12.65 4.49 -14.60
CA THR A 291 -11.55 3.62 -15.06
C THR A 291 -11.20 2.56 -14.02
N LEU A 292 -11.16 2.91 -12.74
CA LEU A 292 -10.91 1.95 -11.67
C LEU A 292 -12.10 0.99 -11.49
N ARG A 293 -13.33 1.50 -11.55
CA ARG A 293 -14.57 0.71 -11.38
C ARG A 293 -14.71 -0.37 -12.45
N THR A 294 -14.45 -0.08 -13.72
CA THR A 294 -14.50 -1.07 -14.81
C THR A 294 -13.58 -2.28 -14.58
N LYS A 295 -12.58 -2.15 -13.68
CA LYS A 295 -11.68 -3.23 -13.29
C LYS A 295 -12.11 -3.96 -12.01
N ARG A 296 -13.19 -3.54 -11.40
CA ARG A 296 -13.67 -4.03 -10.10
C ARG A 296 -15.11 -4.52 -10.15
N PHE A 297 -15.85 -4.19 -11.17
CA PHE A 297 -17.26 -4.54 -11.32
C PHE A 297 -17.48 -5.49 -12.50
N ASP A 298 -18.46 -6.38 -12.37
CA ASP A 298 -18.87 -7.24 -13.46
C ASP A 298 -19.54 -6.39 -14.55
N PRO A 299 -19.07 -6.45 -15.81
CA PRO A 299 -19.64 -5.63 -16.87
C PRO A 299 -21.05 -6.07 -17.28
N GLU A 300 -21.44 -7.32 -17.02
CA GLU A 300 -22.77 -7.81 -17.37
C GLU A 300 -23.88 -7.19 -16.51
N ASP A 301 -23.52 -6.76 -15.30
CA ASP A 301 -24.47 -6.17 -14.33
C ASP A 301 -24.26 -4.65 -14.16
N TYR A 302 -23.29 -4.08 -14.88
CA TYR A 302 -22.91 -2.68 -14.80
C TYR A 302 -23.38 -1.91 -16.02
N GLU A 303 -24.69 -1.59 -16.10
CA GLU A 303 -25.28 -0.62 -17.05
C GLU A 303 -25.56 0.74 -16.40
#